data_38667b722745f8f59385b48ac5200d07
#
_entry.id   38667b722745f8f59385b48ac5200d07
#
_cell.length_a   1.000
_cell.length_b   1.000
_cell.length_c   1.000
_cell.angle_alpha   90.00
_cell.angle_beta   90.00
_cell.angle_gamma   90.00
#
_symmetry.space_group_name_H-M   'P 1'
#
loop_
_entity.id
_entity.type
_entity.pdbx_description
1 polymer ?
#
loop_
_entity_poly.entity_id
_entity_poly.type
_entity_poly.pdbx_seq_one_letter_code
_entity_poly.pdbx_strand_id
1 'polypeptide(L)'
;MSKAYEEHKKLAPKSINVSVITVSSSRYEKASQGIAVEDESGLKAVEMVKESGHKIVSRKLINDDEEMIKLEVLRSLYDEDADAVILTGGTGLAKRDVTYESIKPLLDKEIVGFGELFRTLSYQKIGTPAYLSRALAGTLNGKLIFCLPGSPNAVELALSLILPELSHMIYLVRM
;
A
#
# COMPACT_ATOMS: atom_id res chain seq x y z
N MET A 1 -13.05 -19.30 -14.08
CA MET A 1 -12.72 -19.11 -12.64
C MET A 1 -13.32 -20.26 -11.86
N SER A 2 -12.76 -20.64 -10.69
CA SER A 2 -13.28 -21.73 -9.90
C SER A 2 -14.58 -21.32 -9.18
N LYS A 3 -15.48 -22.29 -8.94
CA LYS A 3 -16.74 -22.06 -8.20
C LYS A 3 -16.50 -21.46 -6.81
N ALA A 4 -15.43 -21.91 -6.12
CA ALA A 4 -15.03 -21.39 -4.83
C ALA A 4 -14.64 -19.88 -4.87
N TYR A 5 -13.93 -19.44 -5.91
CA TYR A 5 -13.59 -18.03 -6.09
C TYR A 5 -14.84 -17.13 -6.21
N GLU A 6 -15.84 -17.58 -6.98
CA GLU A 6 -17.09 -16.83 -7.12
C GLU A 6 -17.91 -16.78 -5.82
N GLU A 7 -17.89 -17.87 -5.04
CA GLU A 7 -18.53 -17.91 -3.72
C GLU A 7 -17.83 -16.96 -2.73
N HIS A 8 -16.50 -16.97 -2.67
CA HIS A 8 -15.75 -16.07 -1.81
C HIS A 8 -15.99 -14.59 -2.17
N LYS A 9 -16.03 -14.24 -3.45
CA LYS A 9 -16.35 -12.87 -3.88
C LYS A 9 -17.75 -12.41 -3.48
N LYS A 10 -18.73 -13.31 -3.45
CA LYS A 10 -20.10 -12.99 -2.99
C LYS A 10 -20.17 -12.74 -1.48
N LEU A 11 -19.32 -13.42 -0.70
CA LEU A 11 -19.25 -13.29 0.76
C LEU A 11 -18.32 -12.17 1.21
N ALA A 12 -17.47 -11.67 0.32
CA ALA A 12 -16.53 -10.60 0.60
C ALA A 12 -17.24 -9.28 0.97
N PRO A 13 -16.67 -8.47 1.88
CA PRO A 13 -17.22 -7.17 2.24
C PRO A 13 -17.28 -6.25 1.02
N LYS A 14 -18.38 -5.51 0.89
CA LYS A 14 -18.57 -4.59 -0.26
C LYS A 14 -17.69 -3.35 -0.20
N SER A 15 -17.26 -2.96 0.97
CA SER A 15 -16.41 -1.79 1.19
C SER A 15 -15.36 -2.09 2.25
N ILE A 16 -14.14 -1.65 2.02
CA ILE A 16 -12.96 -1.84 2.86
C ILE A 16 -12.53 -0.48 3.39
N ASN A 17 -12.16 -0.40 4.67
CA ASN A 17 -11.56 0.75 5.29
C ASN A 17 -10.06 0.78 4.96
N VAL A 18 -9.60 1.82 4.28
CA VAL A 18 -8.21 1.94 3.80
C VAL A 18 -7.53 3.16 4.40
N SER A 19 -6.34 2.99 4.94
CA SER A 19 -5.42 4.06 5.29
C SER A 19 -4.35 4.23 4.20
N VAL A 20 -4.03 5.48 3.85
CA VAL A 20 -2.97 5.82 2.89
C VAL A 20 -1.86 6.57 3.61
N ILE A 21 -0.63 6.06 3.53
CA ILE A 21 0.54 6.64 4.17
C ILE A 21 1.57 6.97 3.08
N THR A 22 1.91 8.25 2.93
CA THR A 22 3.01 8.69 2.08
C THR A 22 4.27 8.77 2.91
N VAL A 23 5.30 8.02 2.53
CA VAL A 23 6.63 8.01 3.18
C VAL A 23 7.58 8.87 2.34
N SER A 24 8.02 10.00 2.89
CA SER A 24 8.92 10.93 2.18
C SER A 24 9.59 11.92 3.12
N SER A 25 10.89 11.79 3.36
CA SER A 25 11.66 12.71 4.21
C SER A 25 11.59 14.13 3.70
N SER A 26 11.80 14.36 2.40
CA SER A 26 11.85 15.72 1.83
C SER A 26 10.50 16.45 1.91
N ARG A 27 9.37 15.73 1.71
CA ARG A 27 8.02 16.32 1.88
C ARG A 27 7.69 16.53 3.35
N TYR A 28 8.05 15.58 4.20
CA TYR A 28 7.82 15.65 5.64
C TYR A 28 8.55 16.84 6.27
N GLU A 29 9.83 17.05 5.95
CA GLU A 29 10.62 18.19 6.42
C GLU A 29 10.00 19.53 6.01
N LYS A 30 9.60 19.67 4.75
CA LYS A 30 8.92 20.90 4.28
C LYS A 30 7.59 21.13 5.01
N ALA A 31 6.78 20.09 5.13
CA ALA A 31 5.49 20.17 5.83
C ALA A 31 5.66 20.54 7.32
N SER A 32 6.69 20.02 8.00
CA SER A 32 7.00 20.35 9.40
C SER A 32 7.41 21.81 9.59
N GLN A 33 7.92 22.46 8.54
CA GLN A 33 8.26 23.89 8.51
C GLN A 33 7.08 24.77 8.08
N GLY A 34 5.88 24.20 7.89
CA GLY A 34 4.69 24.93 7.43
C GLY A 34 4.69 25.23 5.93
N ILE A 35 5.59 24.64 5.15
CA ILE A 35 5.66 24.80 3.70
C ILE A 35 4.64 23.84 3.06
N ALA A 36 3.79 24.38 2.18
CA ALA A 36 2.87 23.56 1.42
C ALA A 36 3.62 22.53 0.54
N VAL A 37 3.17 21.28 0.56
CA VAL A 37 3.75 20.19 -0.22
C VAL A 37 2.69 19.51 -1.07
N GLU A 38 3.05 19.18 -2.29
CA GLU A 38 2.23 18.35 -3.17
C GLU A 38 2.56 16.88 -2.94
N ASP A 39 1.52 16.09 -2.66
CA ASP A 39 1.59 14.65 -2.47
C ASP A 39 0.71 13.96 -3.52
N GLU A 40 1.15 14.04 -4.78
CA GLU A 40 0.41 13.47 -5.91
C GLU A 40 0.16 11.97 -5.76
N SER A 41 1.14 11.23 -5.26
CA SER A 41 1.04 9.77 -5.08
C SER A 41 -0.02 9.39 -4.05
N GLY A 42 -0.01 10.07 -2.89
CA GLY A 42 -1.02 9.84 -1.85
C GLY A 42 -2.41 10.29 -2.29
N LEU A 43 -2.51 11.43 -3.02
CA LEU A 43 -3.79 11.89 -3.58
C LEU A 43 -4.33 10.91 -4.61
N LYS A 44 -3.47 10.41 -5.51
CA LYS A 44 -3.84 9.39 -6.50
C LYS A 44 -4.34 8.10 -5.85
N ALA A 45 -3.67 7.64 -4.79
CA ALA A 45 -4.12 6.48 -4.04
C ALA A 45 -5.51 6.69 -3.42
N VAL A 46 -5.75 7.84 -2.79
CA VAL A 46 -7.05 8.19 -2.19
C VAL A 46 -8.16 8.22 -3.25
N GLU A 47 -7.92 8.84 -4.41
CA GLU A 47 -8.86 8.93 -5.52
C GLU A 47 -9.27 7.53 -6.00
N MET A 48 -8.30 6.68 -6.35
CA MET A 48 -8.55 5.34 -6.88
C MET A 48 -9.27 4.42 -5.88
N VAL A 49 -8.91 4.49 -4.59
CA VAL A 49 -9.59 3.74 -3.54
C VAL A 49 -11.06 4.13 -3.43
N LYS A 50 -11.37 5.44 -3.46
CA LYS A 50 -12.75 5.94 -3.42
C LYS A 50 -13.56 5.57 -4.66
N GLU A 51 -12.97 5.70 -5.85
CA GLU A 51 -13.61 5.31 -7.11
C GLU A 51 -13.94 3.83 -7.17
N SER A 52 -13.14 2.99 -6.49
CA SER A 52 -13.40 1.55 -6.35
C SER A 52 -14.45 1.19 -5.29
N GLY A 53 -15.11 2.19 -4.67
CA GLY A 53 -16.18 1.98 -3.68
C GLY A 53 -15.68 1.68 -2.26
N HIS A 54 -14.39 1.86 -1.98
CA HIS A 54 -13.80 1.69 -0.66
C HIS A 54 -13.74 3.01 0.11
N LYS A 55 -13.52 2.94 1.43
CA LYS A 55 -13.49 4.10 2.32
C LYS A 55 -12.07 4.45 2.71
N ILE A 56 -11.72 5.74 2.67
CA ILE A 56 -10.49 6.24 3.27
C ILE A 56 -10.77 6.62 4.72
N VAL A 57 -10.11 5.95 5.67
CA VAL A 57 -10.20 6.26 7.11
C VAL A 57 -9.12 7.24 7.54
N SER A 58 -7.93 7.20 6.91
CA SER A 58 -6.90 8.20 7.15
C SER A 58 -5.97 8.40 5.94
N ARG A 59 -5.35 9.58 5.88
CA ARG A 59 -4.25 9.88 4.97
C ARG A 59 -3.17 10.64 5.71
N LYS A 60 -1.93 10.17 5.64
CA LYS A 60 -0.80 10.72 6.38
C LYS A 60 0.44 10.86 5.51
N LEU A 61 1.26 11.85 5.86
CA LEU A 61 2.60 12.04 5.32
C LEU A 61 3.59 11.90 6.47
N ILE A 62 4.53 10.97 6.35
CA ILE A 62 5.51 10.65 7.38
C ILE A 62 6.94 10.67 6.83
N ASN A 63 7.91 10.71 7.74
CA ASN A 63 9.32 10.60 7.40
C ASN A 63 9.71 9.17 7.02
N ASP A 64 10.80 9.00 6.24
CA ASP A 64 11.49 7.71 6.02
C ASP A 64 12.24 7.31 7.31
N ASP A 65 11.50 6.91 8.33
CA ASP A 65 12.00 6.47 9.62
C ASP A 65 11.32 5.16 10.00
N GLU A 66 12.12 4.15 10.36
CA GLU A 66 11.64 2.77 10.56
C GLU A 66 10.62 2.67 11.70
N GLU A 67 10.89 3.36 12.83
CA GLU A 67 10.00 3.32 13.99
C GLU A 67 8.70 4.09 13.70
N MET A 68 8.80 5.24 13.03
CA MET A 68 7.64 6.03 12.64
C MET A 68 6.74 5.25 11.65
N ILE A 69 7.33 4.57 10.66
CA ILE A 69 6.60 3.75 9.70
C ILE A 69 5.85 2.63 10.41
N LYS A 70 6.53 1.86 11.27
CA LYS A 70 5.91 0.77 12.05
C LYS A 70 4.77 1.27 12.92
N LEU A 71 5.03 2.33 13.70
CA LEU A 71 4.05 2.92 14.60
C LEU A 71 2.80 3.39 13.84
N GLU A 72 3.00 4.07 12.71
CA GLU A 72 1.89 4.64 11.95
C GLU A 72 1.04 3.57 11.26
N VAL A 73 1.67 2.49 10.78
CA VAL A 73 0.94 1.32 10.26
C VAL A 73 0.11 0.67 11.35
N LEU A 74 0.68 0.44 12.54
CA LEU A 74 -0.05 -0.17 13.65
C LEU A 74 -1.22 0.71 14.12
N ARG A 75 -1.02 2.04 14.22
CA ARG A 75 -2.10 2.98 14.53
C ARG A 75 -3.21 2.92 13.49
N SER A 76 -2.88 2.95 12.22
CA SER A 76 -3.87 2.87 11.15
C SER A 76 -4.70 1.58 11.23
N LEU A 77 -4.06 0.45 11.52
CA LEU A 77 -4.73 -0.84 11.59
C LEU A 77 -5.59 -1.02 12.85
N TYR A 78 -5.15 -0.52 14.00
CA TYR A 78 -5.78 -0.84 15.29
C TYR A 78 -6.53 0.33 15.93
N ASP A 79 -6.06 1.57 15.79
CA ASP A 79 -6.70 2.74 16.38
C ASP A 79 -7.69 3.41 15.41
N GLU A 80 -7.43 3.35 14.10
CA GLU A 80 -8.24 3.98 13.05
C GLU A 80 -9.12 2.98 12.29
N ASP A 81 -9.09 1.70 12.69
CA ASP A 81 -9.89 0.61 12.15
C ASP A 81 -9.73 0.40 10.62
N ALA A 82 -8.53 0.61 10.10
CA ALA A 82 -8.23 0.26 8.73
C ALA A 82 -8.19 -1.27 8.56
N ASP A 83 -8.80 -1.77 7.50
CA ASP A 83 -8.67 -3.15 7.05
C ASP A 83 -7.42 -3.35 6.21
N ALA A 84 -7.01 -2.30 5.51
CA ALA A 84 -5.83 -2.30 4.65
C ALA A 84 -5.06 -0.98 4.79
N VAL A 85 -3.72 -1.07 4.76
CA VAL A 85 -2.82 0.09 4.71
C VAL A 85 -2.05 0.06 3.39
N ILE A 86 -2.05 1.20 2.69
CA ILE A 86 -1.28 1.44 1.48
C ILE A 86 -0.20 2.45 1.81
N LEU A 87 1.07 2.00 1.82
CA LEU A 87 2.23 2.86 1.91
C LEU A 87 2.75 3.19 0.52
N THR A 88 3.11 4.44 0.27
CA THR A 88 3.75 4.86 -0.99
C THR A 88 5.03 5.64 -0.69
N GLY A 89 6.15 5.20 -1.26
CA GLY A 89 7.47 5.75 -1.06
C GLY A 89 8.37 4.92 -0.13
N GLY A 90 9.65 5.29 -0.03
CA GLY A 90 10.65 4.62 0.81
C GLY A 90 10.97 3.17 0.42
N THR A 91 10.67 2.73 -0.81
CA THR A 91 10.88 1.35 -1.28
C THR A 91 12.08 1.19 -2.22
N GLY A 92 12.87 2.25 -2.46
CA GLY A 92 14.05 2.23 -3.31
C GLY A 92 15.28 1.62 -2.63
N LEU A 93 16.46 1.84 -3.22
CA LEU A 93 17.74 1.28 -2.77
C LEU A 93 18.60 2.27 -1.97
N ALA A 94 18.15 3.50 -1.76
CA ALA A 94 18.89 4.47 -0.96
C ALA A 94 18.87 4.07 0.53
N LYS A 95 19.89 4.45 1.29
CA LYS A 95 19.98 4.13 2.73
C LYS A 95 18.77 4.61 3.55
N ARG A 96 18.12 5.67 3.08
CA ARG A 96 16.91 6.22 3.71
C ARG A 96 15.62 5.49 3.31
N ASP A 97 15.65 4.67 2.25
CA ASP A 97 14.47 3.93 1.81
C ASP A 97 14.31 2.69 2.70
N VAL A 98 13.54 2.82 3.77
CA VAL A 98 13.41 1.79 4.83
C VAL A 98 12.00 1.21 4.95
N THR A 99 11.07 1.58 4.05
CA THR A 99 9.68 1.07 4.11
C THR A 99 9.63 -0.45 4.00
N TYR A 100 10.41 -1.04 3.10
CA TYR A 100 10.46 -2.50 2.94
C TYR A 100 10.98 -3.19 4.21
N GLU A 101 12.08 -2.69 4.78
CA GLU A 101 12.71 -3.21 5.99
C GLU A 101 11.81 -3.05 7.21
N SER A 102 11.05 -1.96 7.28
CA SER A 102 10.12 -1.69 8.37
C SER A 102 8.94 -2.67 8.37
N ILE A 103 8.41 -2.99 7.19
CA ILE A 103 7.14 -3.72 7.06
C ILE A 103 7.34 -5.22 6.94
N LYS A 104 8.33 -5.67 6.17
CA LYS A 104 8.52 -7.11 5.92
C LYS A 104 8.58 -7.97 7.20
N PRO A 105 9.28 -7.56 8.28
CA PRO A 105 9.32 -8.34 9.53
C PRO A 105 7.99 -8.40 10.29
N LEU A 106 7.04 -7.52 10.00
CA LEU A 106 5.73 -7.48 10.65
C LEU A 106 4.72 -8.44 10.02
N LEU A 107 4.97 -8.89 8.78
CA LEU A 107 3.99 -9.67 8.04
C LEU A 107 3.89 -11.11 8.55
N ASP A 108 2.66 -11.57 8.77
CA ASP A 108 2.37 -12.99 9.01
C ASP A 108 2.62 -13.83 7.75
N LYS A 109 2.21 -13.28 6.59
CA LYS A 109 2.40 -13.90 5.27
C LYS A 109 2.70 -12.84 4.23
N GLU A 110 3.66 -13.10 3.36
CA GLU A 110 3.94 -12.28 2.18
C GLU A 110 3.10 -12.73 0.98
N ILE A 111 2.51 -11.77 0.26
CA ILE A 111 1.83 -12.00 -1.01
C ILE A 111 2.86 -11.82 -2.15
N VAL A 112 3.72 -12.81 -2.32
CA VAL A 112 4.88 -12.76 -3.24
C VAL A 112 4.45 -12.45 -4.67
N GLY A 113 3.35 -13.05 -5.14
CA GLY A 113 2.81 -12.85 -6.47
C GLY A 113 2.45 -11.39 -6.82
N PHE A 114 2.13 -10.57 -5.81
CA PHE A 114 1.90 -9.14 -6.04
C PHE A 114 3.17 -8.45 -6.56
N GLY A 115 4.31 -8.64 -5.88
CA GLY A 115 5.57 -8.03 -6.29
C GLY A 115 6.06 -8.54 -7.64
N GLU A 116 5.86 -9.82 -7.94
CA GLU A 116 6.21 -10.42 -9.24
C GLU A 116 5.41 -9.82 -10.37
N LEU A 117 4.08 -9.78 -10.23
CA LEU A 117 3.19 -9.24 -11.25
C LEU A 117 3.39 -7.73 -11.43
N PHE A 118 3.54 -6.98 -10.34
CA PHE A 118 3.82 -5.55 -10.38
C PHE A 118 5.12 -5.25 -11.16
N ARG A 119 6.22 -5.95 -10.87
CA ARG A 119 7.49 -5.77 -11.59
C ARG A 119 7.40 -6.18 -13.06
N THR A 120 6.68 -7.25 -13.36
CA THR A 120 6.45 -7.70 -14.75
C THR A 120 5.73 -6.63 -15.57
N LEU A 121 4.65 -6.08 -15.05
CA LEU A 121 3.88 -5.03 -15.74
C LEU A 121 4.63 -3.69 -15.77
N SER A 122 5.39 -3.38 -14.72
CA SER A 122 6.28 -2.21 -14.71
C SER A 122 7.34 -2.33 -15.79
N TYR A 123 7.95 -3.51 -15.99
CA TYR A 123 8.94 -3.74 -17.04
C TYR A 123 8.39 -3.45 -18.44
N GLN A 124 7.14 -3.80 -18.70
CA GLN A 124 6.48 -3.49 -19.99
C GLN A 124 6.32 -1.98 -20.22
N LYS A 125 6.23 -1.17 -19.14
CA LYS A 125 6.05 0.29 -19.23
C LYS A 125 7.36 1.07 -19.24
N ILE A 126 8.33 0.68 -18.39
CA ILE A 126 9.54 1.46 -18.12
C ILE A 126 10.85 0.69 -18.36
N GLY A 127 10.78 -0.56 -18.79
CA GLY A 127 11.97 -1.39 -19.06
C GLY A 127 12.72 -1.81 -17.79
N THR A 128 14.03 -1.95 -17.89
CA THR A 128 14.92 -2.48 -16.85
C THR A 128 14.84 -1.81 -15.49
N PRO A 129 14.61 -0.49 -15.30
CA PRO A 129 14.44 0.10 -13.97
C PRO A 129 13.37 -0.57 -13.09
N ALA A 130 12.43 -1.29 -13.69
CA ALA A 130 11.36 -1.99 -12.96
C ALA A 130 11.88 -3.01 -11.93
N TYR A 131 12.99 -3.68 -12.19
CA TYR A 131 13.54 -4.69 -11.26
C TYR A 131 14.13 -4.09 -9.97
N LEU A 132 14.39 -2.79 -9.95
CA LEU A 132 14.87 -2.09 -8.76
C LEU A 132 13.75 -1.84 -7.73
N SER A 133 12.50 -2.06 -8.11
CA SER A 133 11.36 -1.87 -7.22
C SER A 133 11.26 -3.00 -6.18
N ARG A 134 11.15 -2.62 -4.92
CA ARG A 134 10.93 -3.53 -3.80
C ARG A 134 9.48 -3.47 -3.30
N ALA A 135 8.53 -3.34 -4.24
CA ALA A 135 7.11 -3.42 -3.92
C ALA A 135 6.79 -4.71 -3.18
N LEU A 136 6.00 -4.60 -2.10
CA LEU A 136 5.70 -5.67 -1.15
C LEU A 136 4.22 -5.63 -0.81
N ALA A 137 3.61 -6.79 -0.63
CA ALA A 137 2.29 -6.94 -0.05
C ALA A 137 2.27 -8.11 0.93
N GLY A 138 1.45 -8.02 1.96
CA GLY A 138 1.29 -9.12 2.91
C GLY A 138 0.15 -8.91 3.88
N THR A 139 0.05 -9.84 4.82
CA THR A 139 -1.01 -9.88 5.84
C THR A 139 -0.43 -9.63 7.23
N LEU A 140 -1.21 -9.02 8.10
CA LEU A 140 -0.94 -8.87 9.53
C LEU A 140 -2.25 -8.95 10.31
N ASN A 141 -2.42 -10.00 11.12
CA ASN A 141 -3.60 -10.21 11.98
C ASN A 141 -4.94 -10.02 11.25
N GLY A 142 -5.11 -10.66 10.09
CA GLY A 142 -6.35 -10.59 9.31
C GLY A 142 -6.58 -9.27 8.56
N LYS A 143 -5.55 -8.45 8.43
CA LYS A 143 -5.52 -7.17 7.71
C LYS A 143 -4.45 -7.20 6.61
N LEU A 144 -4.47 -6.22 5.70
CA LEU A 144 -3.57 -6.16 4.54
C LEU A 144 -2.63 -4.96 4.62
N ILE A 145 -1.40 -5.15 4.18
CA ILE A 145 -0.41 -4.08 4.05
C ILE A 145 0.21 -4.15 2.65
N PHE A 146 0.27 -3.00 1.98
CA PHE A 146 0.88 -2.83 0.66
C PHE A 146 1.93 -1.74 0.70
N CYS A 147 3.16 -2.04 0.26
CA CYS A 147 4.24 -1.07 0.12
C CYS A 147 4.50 -0.84 -1.37
N LEU A 148 4.28 0.38 -1.83
CA LEU A 148 4.33 0.77 -3.23
C LEU A 148 5.45 1.78 -3.48
N PRO A 149 6.03 1.84 -4.68
CA PRO A 149 6.94 2.91 -5.05
C PRO A 149 6.26 4.28 -4.99
N GLY A 150 7.06 5.33 -4.75
CA GLY A 150 6.58 6.69 -4.49
C GLY A 150 6.14 7.49 -5.72
N SER A 151 6.16 6.95 -6.95
CA SER A 151 5.70 7.69 -8.12
C SER A 151 4.20 7.50 -8.39
N PRO A 152 3.47 8.54 -8.83
CA PRO A 152 2.04 8.43 -9.14
C PRO A 152 1.73 7.30 -10.13
N ASN A 153 2.54 7.13 -11.18
CA ASN A 153 2.36 6.07 -12.17
C ASN A 153 2.53 4.66 -11.58
N ALA A 154 3.47 4.49 -10.64
CA ALA A 154 3.67 3.21 -9.96
C ALA A 154 2.50 2.91 -9.00
N VAL A 155 1.98 3.92 -8.30
CA VAL A 155 0.79 3.81 -7.46
C VAL A 155 -0.42 3.41 -8.29
N GLU A 156 -0.67 4.07 -9.42
CA GLU A 156 -1.76 3.74 -10.33
C GLU A 156 -1.67 2.28 -10.82
N LEU A 157 -0.49 1.85 -11.28
CA LEU A 157 -0.29 0.48 -11.70
C LEU A 157 -0.53 -0.52 -10.57
N ALA A 158 0.02 -0.28 -9.38
CA ALA A 158 -0.14 -1.17 -8.24
C ALA A 158 -1.60 -1.28 -7.82
N LEU A 159 -2.31 -0.16 -7.72
CA LEU A 159 -3.72 -0.14 -7.33
C LEU A 159 -4.63 -0.76 -8.38
N SER A 160 -4.29 -0.69 -9.67
CA SER A 160 -5.04 -1.44 -10.70
C SER A 160 -4.98 -2.96 -10.52
N LEU A 161 -3.95 -3.48 -9.85
CA LEU A 161 -3.83 -4.90 -9.46
C LEU A 161 -4.53 -5.21 -8.13
N ILE A 162 -4.42 -4.30 -7.16
CA ILE A 162 -4.90 -4.50 -5.78
C ILE A 162 -6.41 -4.37 -5.68
N LEU A 163 -6.97 -3.27 -6.18
CA LEU A 163 -8.35 -2.87 -5.92
C LEU A 163 -9.40 -3.88 -6.41
N PRO A 164 -9.25 -4.54 -7.58
CA PRO A 164 -10.21 -5.55 -8.03
C PRO A 164 -10.33 -6.78 -7.11
N GLU A 165 -9.28 -7.06 -6.32
CA GLU A 165 -9.21 -8.22 -5.42
C GLU A 165 -9.22 -7.84 -3.93
N LEU A 166 -9.22 -6.55 -3.57
CA LEU A 166 -9.05 -6.08 -2.20
C LEU A 166 -10.09 -6.68 -1.24
N SER A 167 -11.36 -6.64 -1.62
CA SER A 167 -12.45 -7.23 -0.82
C SER A 167 -12.31 -8.74 -0.67
N HIS A 168 -11.94 -9.44 -1.75
CA HIS A 168 -11.72 -10.88 -1.73
C HIS A 168 -10.51 -11.24 -0.85
N MET A 169 -9.40 -10.48 -0.93
CA MET A 169 -8.25 -10.69 -0.05
C MET A 169 -8.62 -10.53 1.43
N ILE A 170 -9.40 -9.49 1.79
CA ILE A 170 -9.87 -9.30 3.17
C ILE A 170 -10.75 -10.47 3.63
N TYR A 171 -11.62 -11.00 2.78
CA TYR A 171 -12.40 -12.19 3.11
C TYR A 171 -11.49 -13.38 3.42
N LEU A 172 -10.48 -13.65 2.56
CA LEU A 172 -9.57 -14.78 2.72
C LEU A 172 -8.70 -14.68 3.98
N VAL A 173 -8.20 -13.50 4.31
CA VAL A 173 -7.31 -13.34 5.48
C VAL A 173 -8.06 -13.39 6.82
N ARG A 174 -9.40 -13.36 6.78
CA ARG A 174 -10.27 -13.46 7.96
C ARG A 174 -10.94 -14.83 8.11
N MET A 175 -10.75 -15.73 7.16
CA MET A 175 -11.15 -17.14 7.26
C MET A 175 -10.26 -17.92 8.23
#